data_896fe1ff750b87ba606080eed79c4b12
#
_entry.id   896fe1ff750b87ba606080eed79c4b12
#
_cell.length_a   1.000
_cell.length_b   1.000
_cell.length_c   1.000
_cell.angle_alpha   90.00
_cell.angle_beta   90.00
_cell.angle_gamma   90.00
#
_symmetry.space_group_name_H-M   'P 1'
#
loop_
_entity.id
_entity.type
_entity.pdbx_description
1 polymer ?
#
loop_
_entity_poly.entity_id
_entity_poly.type
_entity_poly.pdbx_seq_one_letter_code
_entity_poly.pdbx_strand_id
1 'polypeptide(L)'
;YKRQAILFVGSMLIAAFVGCFAPIFLFWPILYDIFDDIGMKPFEAYPTIMIILIVVACAIGFPVPPYMSNGLALISNYTTVSQNLLGTTVTINNGQWLFVALIYGFVCSAVVILFTKYVLHPDVSRLKNLTLEQLNKNPLPPLSRRQKAVALICVCFLLSMLLPSLFPTLPGMAWLSANSFGMALLFLVILFAVKIDGAPAITIEENVKVFAWGTYFLVTSAILLGGVLTNESTGVTAFLNAILSPIFTGMSPLVFGAMLLIIGCVLTNVCNSLVIGMILQPVVATYCLQAGINSAPLVSIMGIFVLSCAIATPAASPFAAMLFSNKSWLKSGDIYRYNIMYVVLELVLALLVGLPLANALIH
;
A
#
# COMPACT_ATOMS: atom_id res chain seq x y z
N TYR A 1 -22.62 11.81 -2.81
CA TYR A 1 -21.56 11.07 -3.48
C TYR A 1 -20.29 11.90 -3.76
N LYS A 2 -20.35 13.20 -4.13
CA LYS A 2 -19.15 14.04 -4.33
C LYS A 2 -18.29 14.11 -3.06
N ARG A 3 -18.90 14.30 -1.88
CA ARG A 3 -18.19 14.33 -0.59
C ARG A 3 -17.54 12.98 -0.26
N GLN A 4 -18.22 11.88 -0.57
CA GLN A 4 -17.66 10.51 -0.40
C GLN A 4 -16.43 10.28 -1.28
N ALA A 5 -16.49 10.72 -2.54
CA ALA A 5 -15.37 10.63 -3.47
C ALA A 5 -14.15 11.43 -2.96
N ILE A 6 -14.37 12.66 -2.47
CA ILE A 6 -13.30 13.49 -1.88
C ILE A 6 -12.70 12.81 -0.65
N LEU A 7 -13.55 12.25 0.23
CA LEU A 7 -13.10 11.54 1.42
C LEU A 7 -12.29 10.30 1.06
N PHE A 8 -12.75 9.52 0.08
CA PHE A 8 -12.06 8.32 -0.39
C PHE A 8 -10.70 8.65 -1.00
N VAL A 9 -10.65 9.55 -1.98
CA VAL A 9 -9.39 9.94 -2.64
C VAL A 9 -8.45 10.62 -1.66
N GLY A 10 -8.97 11.48 -0.77
CA GLY A 10 -8.20 12.09 0.31
C GLY A 10 -7.60 11.04 1.24
N SER A 11 -8.36 10.02 1.64
CA SER A 11 -7.87 8.91 2.45
C SER A 11 -6.78 8.10 1.74
N MET A 12 -6.97 7.82 0.45
CA MET A 12 -5.96 7.15 -0.37
C MET A 12 -4.65 7.93 -0.42
N LEU A 13 -4.71 9.25 -0.68
CA LEU A 13 -3.52 10.10 -0.77
C LEU A 13 -2.84 10.26 0.59
N ILE A 14 -3.59 10.45 1.67
CA ILE A 14 -3.03 10.51 3.03
C ILE A 14 -2.37 9.16 3.37
N ALA A 15 -3.01 8.04 3.06
CA ALA A 15 -2.43 6.71 3.28
C ALA A 15 -1.14 6.52 2.49
N ALA A 16 -1.08 7.01 1.25
CA ALA A 16 0.10 6.94 0.42
C ALA A 16 1.30 7.70 1.02
N PHE A 17 1.11 8.93 1.48
CA PHE A 17 2.22 9.81 1.86
C PHE A 17 2.44 9.97 3.36
N VAL A 18 1.47 9.66 4.20
CA VAL A 18 1.55 9.77 5.66
C VAL A 18 1.54 8.41 6.33
N GLY A 19 0.80 7.46 5.76
CA GLY A 19 0.66 6.09 6.26
C GLY A 19 -0.79 5.64 6.36
N CYS A 20 -1.01 4.34 6.26
CA CYS A 20 -2.35 3.74 6.14
C CYS A 20 -3.23 3.91 7.38
N PHE A 21 -2.65 4.13 8.56
CA PHE A 21 -3.43 4.35 9.78
C PHE A 21 -3.92 5.79 9.97
N ALA A 22 -3.22 6.77 9.37
CA ALA A 22 -3.55 8.18 9.56
C ALA A 22 -4.98 8.53 9.11
N PRO A 23 -5.48 8.12 7.94
CA PRO A 23 -6.87 8.39 7.55
C PRO A 23 -7.89 7.68 8.45
N ILE A 24 -7.58 6.47 8.92
CA ILE A 24 -8.48 5.70 9.80
C ILE A 24 -8.69 6.45 11.11
N PHE A 25 -7.60 6.83 11.78
CA PHE A 25 -7.68 7.58 13.05
C PHE A 25 -8.24 8.99 12.89
N LEU A 26 -8.07 9.60 11.72
CA LEU A 26 -8.60 10.94 11.44
C LEU A 26 -10.11 10.90 11.11
N PHE A 27 -10.51 10.02 10.20
CA PHE A 27 -11.85 10.09 9.62
C PHE A 27 -12.91 9.24 10.34
N TRP A 28 -12.53 8.15 11.01
CA TRP A 28 -13.52 7.35 11.74
C TRP A 28 -14.22 8.15 12.85
N PRO A 29 -13.51 8.86 13.76
CA PRO A 29 -14.18 9.69 14.77
C PRO A 29 -15.10 10.75 14.15
N ILE A 30 -14.63 11.43 13.09
CA ILE A 30 -15.43 12.44 12.38
C ILE A 30 -16.69 11.80 11.76
N LEU A 31 -16.58 10.61 11.20
CA LEU A 31 -17.72 9.89 10.64
C LEU A 31 -18.72 9.49 11.74
N TYR A 32 -18.24 9.04 12.91
CA TYR A 32 -19.11 8.69 14.04
C TYR A 32 -19.90 9.90 14.53
N ASP A 33 -19.24 11.04 14.72
CA ASP A 33 -19.89 12.29 15.12
C ASP A 33 -20.94 12.72 14.09
N ILE A 34 -20.63 12.63 12.79
CA ILE A 34 -21.57 12.93 11.70
C ILE A 34 -22.76 11.98 11.75
N PHE A 35 -22.54 10.67 11.92
CA PHE A 35 -23.61 9.68 11.96
C PHE A 35 -24.53 9.91 13.14
N ASP A 36 -24.00 10.22 14.31
CA ASP A 36 -24.77 10.54 15.52
C ASP A 36 -25.58 11.83 15.32
N ASP A 37 -25.00 12.89 14.76
CA ASP A 37 -25.68 14.17 14.48
C ASP A 37 -26.87 14.02 13.51
N ILE A 38 -26.81 13.07 12.56
CA ILE A 38 -27.91 12.81 11.59
C ILE A 38 -28.79 11.63 11.98
N GLY A 39 -28.61 11.09 13.19
CA GLY A 39 -29.42 10.00 13.73
C GLY A 39 -29.23 8.65 13.01
N MET A 40 -28.10 8.41 12.38
CA MET A 40 -27.74 7.09 11.86
C MET A 40 -27.21 6.20 12.98
N LYS A 41 -27.59 4.93 12.96
CA LYS A 41 -27.22 3.97 14.00
C LYS A 41 -26.09 3.04 13.55
N PRO A 42 -25.30 2.50 14.49
CA PRO A 42 -24.38 1.40 14.20
C PRO A 42 -25.08 0.28 13.43
N PHE A 43 -24.33 -0.37 12.54
CA PHE A 43 -24.79 -1.49 11.70
C PHE A 43 -25.78 -1.13 10.58
N GLU A 44 -26.15 0.14 10.40
CA GLU A 44 -26.86 0.56 9.21
C GLU A 44 -25.93 0.47 7.98
N ALA A 45 -26.51 0.29 6.79
CA ALA A 45 -25.75 0.04 5.57
C ALA A 45 -24.80 1.19 5.20
N TYR A 46 -25.26 2.45 5.30
CA TYR A 46 -24.45 3.61 4.92
C TYR A 46 -23.23 3.81 5.85
N PRO A 47 -23.38 3.87 7.20
CA PRO A 47 -22.24 3.93 8.12
C PRO A 47 -21.25 2.77 7.90
N THR A 48 -21.76 1.55 7.78
CA THR A 48 -20.94 0.36 7.54
C THR A 48 -20.09 0.51 6.29
N ILE A 49 -20.69 0.88 5.16
CA ILE A 49 -19.99 1.06 3.89
C ILE A 49 -18.95 2.18 4.01
N MET A 50 -19.27 3.32 4.61
CA MET A 50 -18.37 4.46 4.73
C MET A 50 -17.13 4.15 5.58
N ILE A 51 -17.32 3.45 6.71
CA ILE A 51 -16.21 3.03 7.58
C ILE A 51 -15.29 2.08 6.83
N ILE A 52 -15.85 1.12 6.09
CA ILE A 52 -15.10 0.17 5.26
C ILE A 52 -14.36 0.90 4.13
N LEU A 53 -15.00 1.85 3.45
CA LEU A 53 -14.40 2.60 2.35
C LEU A 53 -13.15 3.37 2.74
N ILE A 54 -13.05 3.88 3.98
CA ILE A 54 -11.82 4.51 4.47
C ILE A 54 -10.67 3.49 4.45
N VAL A 55 -10.92 2.26 4.91
CA VAL A 55 -9.89 1.20 4.94
C VAL A 55 -9.53 0.72 3.54
N VAL A 56 -10.52 0.57 2.66
CA VAL A 56 -10.28 0.24 1.23
C VAL A 56 -9.41 1.32 0.58
N ALA A 57 -9.71 2.60 0.81
CA ALA A 57 -8.90 3.70 0.30
C ALA A 57 -7.47 3.67 0.85
N CYS A 58 -7.31 3.36 2.15
CA CYS A 58 -6.00 3.19 2.78
C CYS A 58 -5.22 2.03 2.15
N ALA A 59 -5.87 0.91 1.88
CA ALA A 59 -5.26 -0.25 1.24
C ALA A 59 -4.77 0.06 -0.17
N ILE A 60 -5.58 0.73 -0.98
CA ILE A 60 -5.21 1.15 -2.34
C ILE A 60 -4.06 2.17 -2.31
N GLY A 61 -4.03 3.09 -1.34
CA GLY A 61 -2.97 4.08 -1.20
C GLY A 61 -1.65 3.51 -0.68
N PHE A 62 -1.72 2.43 0.09
CA PHE A 62 -0.57 1.88 0.82
C PHE A 62 0.63 1.48 -0.07
N PRO A 63 0.47 0.79 -1.21
CA PRO A 63 1.59 0.41 -2.07
C PRO A 63 2.06 1.52 -3.02
N VAL A 64 1.43 2.68 -3.03
CA VAL A 64 1.74 3.74 -4.00
C VAL A 64 3.19 4.22 -3.88
N PRO A 65 3.72 4.59 -2.70
CA PRO A 65 5.11 4.99 -2.60
C PRO A 65 6.05 3.77 -2.50
N PRO A 66 7.00 3.63 -3.41
CA PRO A 66 7.97 2.52 -3.40
C PRO A 66 8.95 2.58 -2.22
N TYR A 67 9.12 3.76 -1.62
CA TYR A 67 10.04 4.03 -0.51
C TYR A 67 9.40 3.91 0.87
N MET A 68 8.12 3.59 0.97
CA MET A 68 7.49 3.20 2.24
C MET A 68 7.86 1.77 2.63
N SER A 69 7.76 1.44 3.91
CA SER A 69 8.29 0.21 4.51
C SER A 69 8.06 -1.06 3.69
N ASN A 70 6.84 -1.32 3.25
CA ASN A 70 6.51 -2.56 2.57
C ASN A 70 6.89 -2.54 1.07
N GLY A 71 6.71 -1.42 0.39
CA GLY A 71 7.16 -1.24 -0.99
C GLY A 71 8.68 -1.38 -1.08
N LEU A 72 9.40 -0.67 -0.22
CA LEU A 72 10.86 -0.74 -0.12
C LEU A 72 11.34 -2.16 0.19
N ALA A 73 10.68 -2.85 1.12
CA ALA A 73 11.02 -4.22 1.49
C ALA A 73 10.85 -5.19 0.32
N LEU A 74 9.74 -5.08 -0.45
CA LEU A 74 9.53 -5.91 -1.64
C LEU A 74 10.56 -5.63 -2.74
N ILE A 75 10.84 -4.37 -3.02
CA ILE A 75 11.82 -3.96 -4.04
C ILE A 75 13.23 -4.44 -3.64
N SER A 76 13.62 -4.21 -2.39
CA SER A 76 14.93 -4.62 -1.87
C SER A 76 15.08 -6.14 -1.84
N ASN A 77 14.05 -6.88 -1.42
CA ASN A 77 14.07 -8.35 -1.45
C ASN A 77 14.21 -8.86 -2.88
N TYR A 78 13.50 -8.26 -3.86
CA TYR A 78 13.58 -8.69 -5.24
C TYR A 78 14.98 -8.43 -5.86
N THR A 79 15.66 -7.39 -5.46
CA THR A 79 17.06 -7.15 -5.85
C THR A 79 17.95 -8.32 -5.44
N THR A 80 17.76 -8.84 -4.22
CA THR A 80 18.49 -10.03 -3.73
C THR A 80 18.05 -11.31 -4.46
N VAL A 81 16.75 -11.51 -4.64
CA VAL A 81 16.19 -12.66 -5.36
C VAL A 81 16.72 -12.73 -6.80
N SER A 82 16.70 -11.60 -7.51
CA SER A 82 17.17 -11.54 -8.89
C SER A 82 18.68 -11.82 -8.99
N GLN A 83 19.49 -11.29 -8.08
CA GLN A 83 20.92 -11.57 -8.04
C GLN A 83 21.19 -13.07 -7.84
N ASN A 84 20.46 -13.70 -6.91
CA ASN A 84 20.68 -15.12 -6.57
C ASN A 84 20.18 -16.08 -7.67
N LEU A 85 19.04 -15.78 -8.30
CA LEU A 85 18.39 -16.70 -9.26
C LEU A 85 18.72 -16.40 -10.72
N LEU A 86 18.91 -15.11 -11.07
CA LEU A 86 19.16 -14.68 -12.44
C LEU A 86 20.64 -14.42 -12.70
N GLY A 87 21.48 -14.39 -11.65
CA GLY A 87 22.88 -13.98 -11.75
C GLY A 87 23.09 -12.50 -12.08
N THR A 88 21.99 -11.74 -12.19
CA THR A 88 22.01 -10.31 -12.50
C THR A 88 21.04 -9.56 -11.57
N THR A 89 21.42 -8.35 -11.17
CA THR A 89 20.57 -7.51 -10.34
C THR A 89 19.51 -6.82 -11.19
N VAL A 90 18.25 -7.18 -10.99
CA VAL A 90 17.11 -6.46 -11.58
C VAL A 90 16.69 -5.35 -10.61
N THR A 91 16.84 -4.11 -11.04
CA THR A 91 16.43 -2.93 -10.27
C THR A 91 15.05 -2.46 -10.71
N ILE A 92 14.13 -2.31 -9.76
CA ILE A 92 12.82 -1.72 -10.03
C ILE A 92 12.96 -0.19 -9.87
N ASN A 93 12.62 0.55 -10.92
CA ASN A 93 12.67 2.01 -10.88
C ASN A 93 11.53 2.56 -10.01
N ASN A 94 11.89 3.32 -8.98
CA ASN A 94 10.95 3.91 -8.03
C ASN A 94 9.92 4.84 -8.70
N GLY A 95 10.30 5.59 -9.74
CA GLY A 95 9.39 6.45 -10.48
C GLY A 95 8.37 5.65 -11.29
N GLN A 96 8.82 4.59 -11.97
CA GLN A 96 7.93 3.70 -12.74
C GLN A 96 6.94 2.98 -11.82
N TRP A 97 7.41 2.44 -10.68
CA TRP A 97 6.54 1.89 -9.65
C TRP A 97 5.49 2.91 -9.19
N LEU A 98 5.93 4.12 -8.81
CA LEU A 98 5.04 5.19 -8.34
C LEU A 98 3.97 5.53 -9.37
N PHE A 99 4.35 5.70 -10.65
CA PHE A 99 3.40 6.04 -11.72
C PHE A 99 2.39 4.91 -11.95
N VAL A 100 2.84 3.66 -12.02
CA VAL A 100 1.94 2.51 -12.16
C VAL A 100 0.99 2.44 -10.97
N ALA A 101 1.51 2.53 -9.75
CA ALA A 101 0.70 2.44 -8.54
C ALA A 101 -0.30 3.62 -8.40
N LEU A 102 0.09 4.84 -8.77
CA LEU A 102 -0.81 6.01 -8.78
C LEU A 102 -1.93 5.85 -9.79
N ILE A 103 -1.61 5.54 -11.05
CA ILE A 103 -2.63 5.38 -12.11
C ILE A 103 -3.57 4.24 -11.74
N TYR A 104 -3.04 3.10 -11.35
CA TYR A 104 -3.81 1.95 -10.88
C TYR A 104 -4.69 2.32 -9.68
N GLY A 105 -4.14 2.98 -8.68
CA GLY A 105 -4.85 3.43 -7.49
C GLY A 105 -5.99 4.40 -7.78
N PHE A 106 -5.79 5.36 -8.71
CA PHE A 106 -6.87 6.26 -9.14
C PHE A 106 -7.96 5.53 -9.92
N VAL A 107 -7.60 4.58 -10.79
CA VAL A 107 -8.58 3.75 -11.50
C VAL A 107 -9.38 2.90 -10.51
N CYS A 108 -8.71 2.22 -9.58
CA CYS A 108 -9.38 1.46 -8.52
C CYS A 108 -10.32 2.36 -7.70
N SER A 109 -9.85 3.55 -7.30
CA SER A 109 -10.65 4.51 -6.54
C SER A 109 -11.90 4.94 -7.31
N ALA A 110 -11.76 5.28 -8.58
CA ALA A 110 -12.90 5.67 -9.43
C ALA A 110 -13.92 4.54 -9.54
N VAL A 111 -13.45 3.31 -9.80
CA VAL A 111 -14.34 2.15 -9.96
C VAL A 111 -14.99 1.76 -8.63
N VAL A 112 -14.28 1.78 -7.51
CA VAL A 112 -14.84 1.52 -6.17
C VAL A 112 -15.93 2.54 -5.82
N ILE A 113 -15.70 3.83 -6.09
CA ILE A 113 -16.69 4.90 -5.87
C ILE A 113 -17.93 4.69 -6.75
N LEU A 114 -17.72 4.38 -8.04
CA LEU A 114 -18.82 4.12 -8.98
C LEU A 114 -19.60 2.85 -8.60
N PHE A 115 -18.90 1.78 -8.23
CA PHE A 115 -19.51 0.54 -7.73
C PHE A 115 -20.35 0.80 -6.48
N THR A 116 -19.80 1.53 -5.51
CA THR A 116 -20.54 1.92 -4.29
C THR A 116 -21.77 2.74 -4.63
N LYS A 117 -21.68 3.68 -5.56
CA LYS A 117 -22.79 4.56 -5.97
C LYS A 117 -23.87 3.81 -6.74
N TYR A 118 -23.51 2.95 -7.70
CA TYR A 118 -24.46 2.38 -8.67
C TYR A 118 -24.86 0.93 -8.36
N VAL A 119 -24.07 0.19 -7.61
CA VAL A 119 -24.35 -1.21 -7.28
C VAL A 119 -24.83 -1.33 -5.83
N LEU A 120 -24.08 -0.77 -4.87
CA LEU A 120 -24.47 -0.87 -3.45
C LEU A 120 -25.60 0.09 -3.06
N HIS A 121 -25.76 1.22 -3.76
CA HIS A 121 -26.84 2.20 -3.57
C HIS A 121 -27.16 2.54 -2.10
N PRO A 122 -26.18 2.88 -1.25
CA PRO A 122 -26.47 3.21 0.14
C PRO A 122 -27.36 4.44 0.22
N ASP A 123 -28.32 4.42 1.14
CA ASP A 123 -29.24 5.55 1.33
C ASP A 123 -28.52 6.77 1.88
N VAL A 124 -28.46 7.83 1.08
CA VAL A 124 -27.82 9.11 1.38
C VAL A 124 -28.84 10.23 1.70
N SER A 125 -30.11 9.90 1.84
CA SER A 125 -31.19 10.89 2.01
C SER A 125 -30.96 11.79 3.23
N ARG A 126 -30.54 11.21 4.36
CA ARG A 126 -30.28 11.92 5.62
C ARG A 126 -29.09 12.89 5.52
N LEU A 127 -28.17 12.68 4.57
CA LEU A 127 -26.99 13.56 4.38
C LEU A 127 -27.30 14.85 3.64
N LYS A 128 -28.47 14.95 2.98
CA LYS A 128 -28.84 16.15 2.23
C LYS A 128 -29.00 17.39 3.14
N ASN A 129 -29.29 17.17 4.39
CA ASN A 129 -29.55 18.24 5.39
C ASN A 129 -28.26 18.66 6.15
N LEU A 130 -27.11 18.04 5.88
CA LEU A 130 -25.83 18.43 6.49
C LEU A 130 -25.37 19.80 5.97
N THR A 131 -25.34 20.79 6.87
CA THR A 131 -24.78 22.12 6.59
C THR A 131 -23.25 22.15 6.86
N LEU A 132 -22.55 23.09 6.20
CA LEU A 132 -21.11 23.31 6.44
C LEU A 132 -20.84 23.75 7.89
N GLU A 133 -21.79 24.41 8.54
CA GLU A 133 -21.71 24.86 9.93
C GLU A 133 -21.67 23.67 10.91
N GLN A 134 -22.43 22.60 10.62
CA GLN A 134 -22.41 21.38 11.44
C GLN A 134 -21.08 20.61 11.32
N LEU A 135 -20.43 20.66 10.14
CA LEU A 135 -19.11 20.07 9.92
C LEU A 135 -17.98 20.87 10.56
N ASN A 136 -18.20 22.16 10.82
CA ASN A 136 -17.19 23.10 11.33
C ASN A 136 -17.34 23.40 12.84
N LYS A 137 -18.05 22.55 13.60
CA LYS A 137 -18.23 22.72 15.04
C LYS A 137 -16.91 22.85 15.82
N ASN A 138 -15.85 22.19 15.34
CA ASN A 138 -14.51 22.27 15.93
C ASN A 138 -13.48 22.58 14.83
N PRO A 139 -13.25 23.84 14.46
CA PRO A 139 -12.21 24.18 13.48
C PRO A 139 -10.84 23.72 13.97
N LEU A 140 -10.13 22.96 13.13
CA LEU A 140 -8.77 22.54 13.43
C LEU A 140 -7.88 23.77 13.66
N PRO A 141 -7.06 23.81 14.72
CA PRO A 141 -6.13 24.90 14.93
C PRO A 141 -5.13 24.98 13.78
N PRO A 142 -4.61 26.17 13.46
CA PRO A 142 -3.60 26.32 12.43
C PRO A 142 -2.35 25.50 12.79
N LEU A 143 -1.69 24.95 11.76
CA LEU A 143 -0.46 24.17 11.95
C LEU A 143 0.57 24.96 12.76
N SER A 144 1.07 24.36 13.82
CA SER A 144 2.15 24.91 14.63
C SER A 144 3.44 25.06 13.83
N ARG A 145 4.38 25.90 14.28
CA ARG A 145 5.70 26.03 13.65
C ARG A 145 6.45 24.70 13.58
N ARG A 146 6.36 23.89 14.63
CA ARG A 146 6.92 22.53 14.69
C ARG A 146 6.33 21.65 13.61
N GLN A 147 5.00 21.59 13.47
CA GLN A 147 4.33 20.79 12.44
C GLN A 147 4.71 21.22 11.02
N LYS A 148 4.78 22.54 10.76
CA LYS A 148 5.21 23.08 9.45
C LYS A 148 6.65 22.69 9.10
N ALA A 149 7.57 22.76 10.08
CA ALA A 149 8.97 22.40 9.84
C ALA A 149 9.13 20.90 9.61
N VAL A 150 8.48 20.04 10.42
CA VAL A 150 8.49 18.59 10.21
C VAL A 150 7.90 18.25 8.84
N ALA A 151 6.76 18.85 8.46
CA ALA A 151 6.16 18.66 7.14
C ALA A 151 7.10 19.07 6.01
N LEU A 152 7.79 20.20 6.13
CA LEU A 152 8.78 20.63 5.14
C LEU A 152 9.93 19.65 5.00
N ILE A 153 10.49 19.16 6.11
CA ILE A 153 11.56 18.16 6.09
C ILE A 153 11.09 16.86 5.43
N CYS A 154 9.87 16.41 5.75
CA CYS A 154 9.27 15.25 5.09
C CYS A 154 9.09 15.45 3.57
N VAL A 155 8.62 16.63 3.15
CA VAL A 155 8.50 16.95 1.71
C VAL A 155 9.87 16.94 1.03
N CYS A 156 10.91 17.52 1.65
CA CYS A 156 12.27 17.48 1.13
C CYS A 156 12.80 16.05 1.01
N PHE A 157 12.53 15.20 2.01
CA PHE A 157 12.85 13.78 1.95
C PHE A 157 12.16 13.08 0.77
N LEU A 158 10.84 13.25 0.64
CA LEU A 158 10.08 12.69 -0.47
C LEU A 158 10.61 13.13 -1.83
N LEU A 159 10.92 14.41 -1.98
CA LEU A 159 11.53 14.94 -3.20
C LEU A 159 12.90 14.32 -3.46
N SER A 160 13.74 14.13 -2.44
CA SER A 160 15.06 13.49 -2.60
C SER A 160 14.96 12.04 -3.08
N MET A 161 13.86 11.33 -2.76
CA MET A 161 13.60 9.96 -3.23
C MET A 161 13.01 9.92 -4.63
N LEU A 162 12.19 10.90 -5.01
CA LEU A 162 11.49 10.92 -6.28
C LEU A 162 12.28 11.56 -7.43
N LEU A 163 13.00 12.66 -7.15
CA LEU A 163 13.73 13.40 -8.18
C LEU A 163 14.70 12.54 -8.99
N PRO A 164 15.48 11.62 -8.39
CA PRO A 164 16.36 10.75 -9.15
C PRO A 164 15.64 9.85 -10.18
N SER A 165 14.42 9.42 -9.84
CA SER A 165 13.62 8.60 -10.74
C SER A 165 12.96 9.39 -11.86
N LEU A 166 12.61 10.66 -11.60
CA LEU A 166 11.97 11.54 -12.57
C LEU A 166 12.98 12.20 -13.52
N PHE A 167 14.18 12.50 -13.02
CA PHE A 167 15.21 13.25 -13.72
C PHE A 167 16.59 12.57 -13.61
N PRO A 168 16.75 11.31 -14.09
CA PRO A 168 17.96 10.52 -13.88
C PRO A 168 19.22 11.14 -14.52
N THR A 169 19.02 11.98 -15.54
CA THR A 169 20.13 12.63 -16.30
C THR A 169 20.70 13.88 -15.63
N LEU A 170 20.03 14.42 -14.61
CA LEU A 170 20.53 15.60 -13.91
C LEU A 170 21.75 15.26 -13.03
N PRO A 171 22.71 16.19 -12.90
CA PRO A 171 23.88 15.99 -12.05
C PRO A 171 23.49 15.66 -10.61
N GLY A 172 24.12 14.66 -10.02
CA GLY A 172 23.88 14.22 -8.64
C GLY A 172 22.71 13.27 -8.44
N MET A 173 21.81 13.08 -9.41
CA MET A 173 20.65 12.21 -9.26
C MET A 173 21.04 10.73 -9.15
N ALA A 174 22.05 10.29 -9.91
CA ALA A 174 22.57 8.94 -9.79
C ALA A 174 23.15 8.66 -8.39
N TRP A 175 23.82 9.65 -7.79
CA TRP A 175 24.32 9.55 -6.42
C TRP A 175 23.19 9.47 -5.39
N LEU A 176 22.14 10.29 -5.52
CA LEU A 176 20.97 10.23 -4.65
C LEU A 176 20.27 8.89 -4.72
N SER A 177 20.09 8.35 -5.93
CA SER A 177 19.49 7.02 -6.13
C SER A 177 20.31 5.91 -5.48
N ALA A 178 21.63 5.91 -5.68
CA ALA A 178 22.52 4.94 -5.10
C ALA A 178 22.62 5.01 -3.56
N ASN A 179 22.33 6.18 -2.98
CA ASN A 179 22.45 6.42 -1.53
C ASN A 179 21.10 6.64 -0.84
N SER A 180 20.01 6.05 -1.32
CA SER A 180 18.65 6.25 -0.80
C SER A 180 18.53 5.95 0.71
N PHE A 181 19.17 4.89 1.21
CA PHE A 181 19.21 4.59 2.66
C PHE A 181 20.00 5.65 3.45
N GLY A 182 21.12 6.11 2.92
CA GLY A 182 21.90 7.20 3.51
C GLY A 182 21.11 8.50 3.59
N MET A 183 20.31 8.80 2.56
CA MET A 183 19.41 9.95 2.55
C MET A 183 18.31 9.82 3.61
N ALA A 184 17.70 8.66 3.76
CA ALA A 184 16.72 8.42 4.81
C ALA A 184 17.31 8.66 6.21
N LEU A 185 18.52 8.15 6.46
CA LEU A 185 19.25 8.36 7.71
C LEU A 185 19.59 9.85 7.92
N LEU A 186 20.05 10.55 6.87
CA LEU A 186 20.34 11.97 6.93
C LEU A 186 19.12 12.80 7.34
N PHE A 187 17.98 12.58 6.71
CA PHE A 187 16.73 13.28 7.06
C PHE A 187 16.24 12.93 8.47
N LEU A 188 16.45 11.71 8.92
CA LEU A 188 16.18 11.32 10.32
C LEU A 188 17.06 12.11 11.29
N VAL A 189 18.36 12.21 11.01
CA VAL A 189 19.29 13.02 11.83
C VAL A 189 18.89 14.49 11.83
N ILE A 190 18.49 15.05 10.67
CA ILE A 190 18.00 16.44 10.57
C ILE A 190 16.76 16.62 11.45
N LEU A 191 15.80 15.69 11.45
CA LEU A 191 14.60 15.75 12.30
C LEU A 191 14.92 15.82 13.79
N PHE A 192 15.95 15.09 14.25
CA PHE A 192 16.38 15.13 15.65
C PHE A 192 17.25 16.35 15.99
N ALA A 193 18.01 16.86 15.03
CA ALA A 193 18.92 17.99 15.23
C ALA A 193 18.23 19.35 15.18
N VAL A 194 17.16 19.50 14.38
CA VAL A 194 16.45 20.78 14.22
C VAL A 194 15.71 21.14 15.49
N LYS A 195 16.02 22.34 16.03
CA LYS A 195 15.34 22.95 17.16
C LYS A 195 14.36 24.02 16.71
N ILE A 196 13.15 24.00 17.27
CA ILE A 196 12.08 24.95 16.98
C ILE A 196 11.54 25.47 18.32
N ASP A 197 11.55 26.78 18.45
CA ASP A 197 11.15 27.46 19.70
C ASP A 197 11.93 26.94 20.94
N GLY A 198 13.21 26.61 20.75
CA GLY A 198 14.12 26.14 21.82
C GLY A 198 14.06 24.63 22.14
N ALA A 199 13.11 23.88 21.52
CA ALA A 199 12.96 22.45 21.71
C ALA A 199 13.25 21.70 20.39
N PRO A 200 13.73 20.44 20.43
CA PRO A 200 13.95 19.63 19.25
C PRO A 200 12.61 19.39 18.51
N ALA A 201 12.66 19.35 17.17
CA ALA A 201 11.48 19.12 16.34
C ALA A 201 10.82 17.77 16.68
N ILE A 202 11.64 16.76 16.93
CA ILE A 202 11.21 15.40 17.32
C ILE A 202 12.21 14.89 18.36
N THR A 203 11.74 14.21 19.42
CA THR A 203 12.61 13.55 20.39
C THR A 203 12.65 12.04 20.15
N ILE A 204 13.78 11.42 20.47
CA ILE A 204 13.93 9.97 20.36
C ILE A 204 12.93 9.27 21.28
N GLU A 205 12.75 9.77 22.50
CA GLU A 205 11.85 9.17 23.50
C GLU A 205 10.39 9.15 23.04
N GLU A 206 9.90 10.25 22.43
CA GLU A 206 8.54 10.32 21.86
C GLU A 206 8.38 9.34 20.70
N ASN A 207 9.37 9.28 19.80
CA ASN A 207 9.30 8.42 18.61
C ASN A 207 9.42 6.94 18.95
N VAL A 208 10.27 6.55 19.87
CA VAL A 208 10.40 5.14 20.30
C VAL A 208 9.09 4.60 20.87
N LYS A 209 8.31 5.44 21.58
CA LYS A 209 7.00 5.04 22.13
C LYS A 209 5.93 4.80 21.05
N VAL A 210 5.97 5.56 19.96
CA VAL A 210 5.00 5.44 18.86
C VAL A 210 5.52 4.63 17.68
N PHE A 211 6.77 4.19 17.74
CA PHE A 211 7.39 3.41 16.69
C PHE A 211 6.69 2.05 16.53
N ALA A 212 6.40 1.68 15.30
CA ALA A 212 5.69 0.44 14.98
C ALA A 212 6.62 -0.79 15.09
N TRP A 213 7.06 -1.13 16.30
CA TRP A 213 7.98 -2.23 16.57
C TRP A 213 7.51 -3.56 15.96
N GLY A 214 6.20 -3.84 16.04
CA GLY A 214 5.62 -5.03 15.42
C GLY A 214 5.86 -5.09 13.91
N THR A 215 5.66 -3.97 13.21
CA THR A 215 5.94 -3.85 11.77
C THR A 215 7.44 -3.98 11.49
N TYR A 216 8.29 -3.35 12.28
CA TYR A 216 9.74 -3.44 12.13
C TYR A 216 10.23 -4.89 12.23
N PHE A 217 9.84 -5.62 13.28
CA PHE A 217 10.22 -7.03 13.43
C PHE A 217 9.61 -7.92 12.36
N LEU A 218 8.37 -7.66 11.93
CA LEU A 218 7.73 -8.38 10.84
C LEU A 218 8.51 -8.22 9.53
N VAL A 219 8.86 -6.98 9.16
CA VAL A 219 9.63 -6.69 7.93
C VAL A 219 11.02 -7.32 8.00
N THR A 220 11.73 -7.16 9.13
CA THR A 220 13.05 -7.75 9.32
C THR A 220 13.00 -9.28 9.22
N SER A 221 12.04 -9.92 9.89
CA SER A 221 11.87 -11.37 9.84
C SER A 221 11.52 -11.84 8.41
N ALA A 222 10.66 -11.10 7.71
CA ALA A 222 10.29 -11.43 6.33
C ALA A 222 11.49 -11.34 5.37
N ILE A 223 12.35 -10.33 5.51
CA ILE A 223 13.60 -10.20 4.72
C ILE A 223 14.55 -11.36 5.01
N LEU A 224 14.74 -11.71 6.29
CA LEU A 224 15.57 -12.86 6.68
C LEU A 224 15.04 -14.17 6.10
N LEU A 225 13.71 -14.41 6.23
CA LEU A 225 13.06 -15.60 5.64
C LEU A 225 13.19 -15.60 4.12
N GLY A 226 13.01 -14.45 3.45
CA GLY A 226 13.22 -14.31 2.01
C GLY A 226 14.65 -14.72 1.60
N GLY A 227 15.67 -14.27 2.35
CA GLY A 227 17.06 -14.66 2.15
C GLY A 227 17.29 -16.18 2.33
N VAL A 228 16.66 -16.79 3.35
CA VAL A 228 16.70 -18.24 3.56
C VAL A 228 16.05 -18.99 2.39
N LEU A 229 14.86 -18.55 1.95
CA LEU A 229 14.12 -19.19 0.87
C LEU A 229 14.86 -19.15 -0.47
N THR A 230 15.66 -18.12 -0.71
CA THR A 230 16.44 -17.95 -1.97
C THR A 230 17.86 -18.50 -1.88
N ASN A 231 18.33 -18.90 -0.71
CA ASN A 231 19.67 -19.46 -0.56
C ASN A 231 19.71 -20.89 -1.13
N GLU A 232 20.65 -21.14 -2.06
CA GLU A 232 20.79 -22.44 -2.73
C GLU A 232 21.04 -23.60 -1.74
N SER A 233 21.75 -23.34 -0.64
CA SER A 233 22.07 -24.36 0.36
C SER A 233 20.86 -24.92 1.09
N THR A 234 19.72 -24.20 1.09
CA THR A 234 18.48 -24.66 1.74
C THR A 234 17.69 -25.66 0.89
N GLY A 235 17.95 -25.72 -0.41
CA GLY A 235 17.20 -26.54 -1.37
C GLY A 235 15.76 -26.08 -1.62
N VAL A 236 15.27 -25.03 -0.94
CA VAL A 236 13.89 -24.57 -1.07
C VAL A 236 13.59 -24.07 -2.48
N THR A 237 14.50 -23.31 -3.08
CA THR A 237 14.35 -22.83 -4.47
C THR A 237 14.33 -24.00 -5.46
N ALA A 238 15.19 -25.01 -5.27
CA ALA A 238 15.20 -26.21 -6.11
C ALA A 238 13.89 -26.99 -5.99
N PHE A 239 13.39 -27.15 -4.77
CA PHE A 239 12.10 -27.80 -4.50
C PHE A 239 10.92 -27.04 -5.12
N LEU A 240 10.85 -25.73 -4.95
CA LEU A 240 9.81 -24.89 -5.55
C LEU A 240 9.86 -24.96 -7.07
N ASN A 241 11.06 -24.88 -7.66
CA ASN A 241 11.24 -25.00 -9.10
C ASN A 241 10.79 -26.38 -9.62
N ALA A 242 11.12 -27.46 -8.92
CA ALA A 242 10.68 -28.81 -9.31
C ALA A 242 9.16 -28.97 -9.35
N ILE A 243 8.45 -28.34 -8.41
CA ILE A 243 6.98 -28.39 -8.36
C ILE A 243 6.32 -27.41 -9.33
N LEU A 244 6.86 -26.20 -9.43
CA LEU A 244 6.20 -25.10 -10.15
C LEU A 244 6.56 -25.07 -11.63
N SER A 245 7.78 -25.49 -12.02
CA SER A 245 8.19 -25.52 -13.44
C SER A 245 7.24 -26.33 -14.33
N PRO A 246 6.79 -27.53 -13.95
CA PRO A 246 5.83 -28.27 -14.77
C PRO A 246 4.48 -27.55 -14.95
N ILE A 247 4.05 -26.79 -13.92
CA ILE A 247 2.78 -26.06 -13.94
C ILE A 247 2.88 -24.86 -14.91
N PHE A 248 4.04 -24.20 -14.94
CA PHE A 248 4.23 -22.96 -15.71
C PHE A 248 4.80 -23.19 -17.11
N THR A 249 5.31 -24.38 -17.41
CA THR A 249 5.88 -24.71 -18.72
C THR A 249 4.83 -24.54 -19.81
N GLY A 250 5.13 -23.72 -20.80
CA GLY A 250 4.24 -23.45 -21.94
C GLY A 250 3.13 -22.43 -21.71
N MET A 251 3.03 -21.84 -20.50
CA MET A 251 2.09 -20.74 -20.28
C MET A 251 2.57 -19.45 -20.97
N SER A 252 1.62 -18.73 -21.59
CA SER A 252 1.95 -17.38 -22.06
C SER A 252 2.15 -16.42 -20.87
N PRO A 253 2.95 -15.34 -21.02
CA PRO A 253 3.19 -14.36 -19.97
C PRO A 253 1.92 -13.75 -19.38
N LEU A 254 0.89 -13.57 -20.22
CA LEU A 254 -0.42 -13.05 -19.78
C LEU A 254 -1.13 -14.04 -18.84
N VAL A 255 -1.14 -15.31 -19.19
CA VAL A 255 -1.78 -16.37 -18.39
C VAL A 255 -1.03 -16.57 -17.07
N PHE A 256 0.30 -16.59 -17.12
CA PHE A 256 1.12 -16.64 -15.91
C PHE A 256 0.86 -15.44 -14.98
N GLY A 257 0.88 -14.21 -15.53
CA GLY A 257 0.59 -13.00 -14.77
C GLY A 257 -0.80 -13.02 -14.14
N ALA A 258 -1.81 -13.50 -14.88
CA ALA A 258 -3.17 -13.65 -14.35
C ALA A 258 -3.24 -14.66 -13.21
N MET A 259 -2.65 -15.85 -13.37
CA MET A 259 -2.59 -16.86 -12.30
C MET A 259 -1.83 -16.36 -11.07
N LEU A 260 -0.71 -15.66 -11.27
CA LEU A 260 0.07 -15.06 -10.20
C LEU A 260 -0.76 -14.09 -9.36
N LEU A 261 -1.54 -13.21 -10.01
CA LEU A 261 -2.40 -12.25 -9.31
C LEU A 261 -3.56 -12.95 -8.60
N ILE A 262 -4.19 -13.97 -9.19
CA ILE A 262 -5.25 -14.75 -8.54
C ILE A 262 -4.72 -15.47 -7.30
N ILE A 263 -3.60 -16.17 -7.42
CA ILE A 263 -2.97 -16.88 -6.31
C ILE A 263 -2.53 -15.88 -5.24
N GLY A 264 -1.87 -14.79 -5.64
CA GLY A 264 -1.49 -13.69 -4.75
C GLY A 264 -2.67 -13.12 -3.98
N CYS A 265 -3.81 -12.89 -4.65
CA CYS A 265 -5.05 -12.42 -4.04
C CYS A 265 -5.56 -13.36 -2.94
N VAL A 266 -5.62 -14.65 -3.22
CA VAL A 266 -6.08 -15.63 -2.24
C VAL A 266 -5.13 -15.71 -1.06
N LEU A 267 -3.83 -15.87 -1.33
CA LEU A 267 -2.83 -16.04 -0.29
C LEU A 267 -2.68 -14.80 0.60
N THR A 268 -2.68 -13.60 0.03
CA THR A 268 -2.55 -12.35 0.82
C THR A 268 -3.74 -12.12 1.75
N ASN A 269 -4.91 -12.65 1.42
CA ASN A 269 -6.08 -12.53 2.27
C ASN A 269 -6.18 -13.65 3.35
N VAL A 270 -5.32 -14.66 3.28
CA VAL A 270 -5.17 -15.70 4.33
C VAL A 270 -3.94 -15.43 5.20
N CYS A 271 -2.90 -14.84 4.62
CA CYS A 271 -1.64 -14.54 5.27
C CYS A 271 -1.26 -13.07 5.09
N ASN A 272 -0.23 -12.62 5.81
CA ASN A 272 0.28 -11.25 5.68
C ASN A 272 0.76 -10.94 4.26
N SER A 273 0.31 -9.82 3.72
CA SER A 273 0.57 -9.38 2.34
C SER A 273 2.05 -9.22 1.98
N LEU A 274 2.87 -8.69 2.91
CA LEU A 274 4.30 -8.52 2.68
C LEU A 274 4.99 -9.87 2.50
N VAL A 275 4.66 -10.84 3.36
CA VAL A 275 5.24 -12.20 3.32
C VAL A 275 4.88 -12.87 2.00
N ILE A 276 3.62 -12.78 1.58
CA ILE A 276 3.17 -13.37 0.31
C ILE A 276 3.86 -12.71 -0.88
N GLY A 277 3.99 -11.38 -0.87
CA GLY A 277 4.73 -10.67 -1.90
C GLY A 277 6.17 -11.18 -2.03
N MET A 278 6.87 -11.41 -0.91
CA MET A 278 8.25 -11.94 -0.93
C MET A 278 8.31 -13.40 -1.40
N ILE A 279 7.39 -14.26 -0.95
CA ILE A 279 7.36 -15.69 -1.34
C ILE A 279 7.11 -15.87 -2.84
N LEU A 280 6.30 -15.01 -3.44
CA LEU A 280 5.99 -15.10 -4.87
C LEU A 280 7.11 -14.57 -5.78
N GLN A 281 8.04 -13.75 -5.29
CA GLN A 281 9.12 -13.18 -6.09
C GLN A 281 10.05 -14.21 -6.74
N PRO A 282 10.54 -15.26 -6.04
CA PRO A 282 11.32 -16.32 -6.67
C PRO A 282 10.58 -17.02 -7.81
N VAL A 283 9.27 -17.24 -7.64
CA VAL A 283 8.41 -17.86 -8.66
C VAL A 283 8.37 -17.01 -9.93
N VAL A 284 8.20 -15.69 -9.78
CA VAL A 284 8.22 -14.76 -10.91
C VAL A 284 9.60 -14.73 -11.57
N ALA A 285 10.68 -14.67 -10.79
CA ALA A 285 12.05 -14.66 -11.30
C ALA A 285 12.33 -15.91 -12.16
N THR A 286 12.00 -17.09 -11.63
CA THR A 286 12.22 -18.38 -12.33
C THR A 286 11.41 -18.47 -13.62
N TYR A 287 10.11 -18.09 -13.58
CA TYR A 287 9.29 -18.09 -14.79
C TYR A 287 9.85 -17.13 -15.85
N CYS A 288 10.17 -15.90 -15.47
CA CYS A 288 10.68 -14.89 -16.40
C CYS A 288 12.03 -15.29 -17.01
N LEU A 289 12.91 -15.96 -16.24
CA LEU A 289 14.15 -16.52 -16.74
C LEU A 289 13.89 -17.57 -17.82
N GLN A 290 12.96 -18.51 -17.58
CA GLN A 290 12.60 -19.54 -18.54
C GLN A 290 11.92 -18.98 -19.80
N ALA A 291 11.10 -17.96 -19.64
CA ALA A 291 10.39 -17.31 -20.72
C ALA A 291 11.24 -16.28 -21.49
N GLY A 292 12.42 -15.93 -21.00
CA GLY A 292 13.31 -14.93 -21.60
C GLY A 292 12.73 -13.50 -21.57
N ILE A 293 11.94 -13.16 -20.54
CA ILE A 293 11.27 -11.85 -20.40
C ILE A 293 11.74 -11.09 -19.17
N ASN A 294 11.59 -9.75 -19.22
CA ASN A 294 11.84 -8.90 -18.06
C ASN A 294 10.84 -9.17 -16.93
N SER A 295 11.34 -9.42 -15.74
CA SER A 295 10.55 -9.72 -14.55
C SER A 295 10.04 -8.48 -13.82
N ALA A 296 10.65 -7.31 -14.02
CA ALA A 296 10.31 -6.08 -13.28
C ALA A 296 8.83 -5.68 -13.39
N PRO A 297 8.16 -5.74 -14.55
CA PRO A 297 6.73 -5.44 -14.66
C PRO A 297 5.86 -6.35 -13.78
N LEU A 298 6.08 -7.67 -13.88
CA LEU A 298 5.28 -8.65 -13.14
C LEU A 298 5.49 -8.55 -11.63
N VAL A 299 6.73 -8.40 -11.18
CA VAL A 299 7.03 -8.23 -9.76
C VAL A 299 6.43 -6.95 -9.22
N SER A 300 6.49 -5.86 -9.97
CA SER A 300 5.95 -4.57 -9.54
C SER A 300 4.43 -4.63 -9.38
N ILE A 301 3.71 -5.10 -10.40
CA ILE A 301 2.24 -5.17 -10.29
C ILE A 301 1.78 -6.20 -9.26
N MET A 302 2.47 -7.34 -9.14
CA MET A 302 2.20 -8.30 -8.07
C MET A 302 2.38 -7.64 -6.70
N GLY A 303 3.50 -6.94 -6.47
CA GLY A 303 3.78 -6.27 -5.20
C GLY A 303 2.73 -5.20 -4.88
N ILE A 304 2.39 -4.33 -5.84
CA ILE A 304 1.35 -3.31 -5.68
C ILE A 304 0.01 -3.97 -5.32
N PHE A 305 -0.39 -4.98 -6.07
CA PHE A 305 -1.69 -5.62 -5.91
C PHE A 305 -1.82 -6.41 -4.61
N VAL A 306 -0.85 -7.24 -4.22
CA VAL A 306 -0.95 -8.03 -2.98
C VAL A 306 -0.97 -7.15 -1.72
N LEU A 307 -0.35 -5.96 -1.78
CA LEU A 307 -0.41 -4.99 -0.69
C LEU A 307 -1.76 -4.26 -0.65
N SER A 308 -2.35 -3.92 -1.79
CA SER A 308 -3.60 -3.17 -1.87
C SER A 308 -4.84 -4.02 -1.60
N CYS A 309 -4.88 -5.26 -2.08
CA CYS A 309 -6.04 -6.14 -1.91
C CYS A 309 -6.12 -6.88 -0.55
N ALA A 310 -5.22 -6.58 0.38
CA ALA A 310 -5.09 -7.28 1.67
C ALA A 310 -6.10 -6.81 2.72
N ILE A 311 -7.41 -6.96 2.47
CA ILE A 311 -8.48 -6.44 3.33
C ILE A 311 -9.58 -7.46 3.66
N ALA A 312 -9.64 -8.62 2.99
CA ALA A 312 -10.77 -9.52 3.15
C ALA A 312 -10.84 -10.21 4.51
N THR A 313 -9.70 -10.43 5.18
CA THR A 313 -9.65 -11.07 6.49
C THR A 313 -8.78 -10.26 7.48
N PRO A 314 -8.94 -10.47 8.79
CA PRO A 314 -8.11 -9.77 9.78
C PRO A 314 -6.62 -10.18 9.73
N ALA A 315 -6.29 -11.33 9.13
CA ALA A 315 -4.92 -11.81 8.96
C ALA A 315 -4.19 -11.15 7.78
N ALA A 316 -4.92 -10.55 6.83
CA ALA A 316 -4.38 -10.01 5.61
C ALA A 316 -3.45 -8.80 5.86
N SER A 317 -3.87 -7.90 6.75
CA SER A 317 -3.10 -6.69 7.07
C SER A 317 -3.50 -6.10 8.42
N PRO A 318 -2.63 -5.26 9.04
CA PRO A 318 -2.95 -4.61 10.31
C PRO A 318 -4.16 -3.67 10.22
N PHE A 319 -4.38 -2.98 9.09
CA PHE A 319 -5.55 -2.12 8.89
C PHE A 319 -6.84 -2.94 8.66
N ALA A 320 -6.76 -4.12 8.05
CA ALA A 320 -7.86 -5.06 8.01
C ALA A 320 -8.21 -5.56 9.44
N ALA A 321 -7.20 -5.91 10.25
CA ALA A 321 -7.43 -6.30 11.64
C ALA A 321 -8.14 -5.20 12.44
N MET A 322 -7.79 -3.93 12.23
CA MET A 322 -8.49 -2.79 12.85
C MET A 322 -9.97 -2.72 12.44
N LEU A 323 -10.27 -2.94 11.15
CA LEU A 323 -11.64 -2.97 10.65
C LEU A 323 -12.47 -4.06 11.37
N PHE A 324 -11.93 -5.27 11.49
CA PHE A 324 -12.59 -6.37 12.20
C PHE A 324 -12.67 -6.19 13.72
N SER A 325 -11.84 -5.33 14.31
CA SER A 325 -11.91 -4.96 15.73
C SER A 325 -12.99 -3.92 16.05
N ASN A 326 -13.51 -3.22 15.04
CA ASN A 326 -14.50 -2.15 15.18
C ASN A 326 -15.94 -2.71 15.38
N LYS A 327 -16.12 -3.49 16.44
CA LYS A 327 -17.38 -4.17 16.74
C LYS A 327 -18.51 -3.24 17.20
N SER A 328 -18.19 -2.01 17.55
CA SER A 328 -19.19 -0.99 17.95
C SER A 328 -20.03 -0.50 16.77
N TRP A 329 -19.46 -0.47 15.58
CA TRP A 329 -20.11 0.03 14.35
C TRP A 329 -20.32 -1.03 13.28
N LEU A 330 -19.56 -2.14 13.30
CA LEU A 330 -19.51 -3.10 12.22
C LEU A 330 -19.81 -4.54 12.67
N LYS A 331 -20.58 -5.27 11.88
CA LYS A 331 -20.73 -6.73 12.00
C LYS A 331 -19.67 -7.41 11.13
N SER A 332 -19.02 -8.43 11.66
CA SER A 332 -17.99 -9.18 10.91
C SER A 332 -18.52 -9.73 9.57
N GLY A 333 -19.79 -10.18 9.53
CA GLY A 333 -20.40 -10.67 8.29
C GLY A 333 -20.50 -9.62 7.19
N ASP A 334 -20.82 -8.35 7.57
CA ASP A 334 -20.88 -7.24 6.62
C ASP A 334 -19.48 -6.85 6.13
N ILE A 335 -18.48 -6.90 7.03
CA ILE A 335 -17.08 -6.64 6.65
C ILE A 335 -16.63 -7.66 5.60
N TYR A 336 -16.82 -8.97 5.85
CA TYR A 336 -16.48 -10.00 4.86
C TYR A 336 -17.21 -9.77 3.54
N ARG A 337 -18.51 -9.51 3.58
CA ARG A 337 -19.31 -9.30 2.38
C ARG A 337 -18.79 -8.16 1.52
N TYR A 338 -18.59 -6.98 2.10
CA TYR A 338 -18.15 -5.80 1.33
C TYR A 338 -16.68 -5.91 0.92
N ASN A 339 -15.79 -6.36 1.81
CA ASN A 339 -14.37 -6.49 1.48
C ASN A 339 -14.13 -7.50 0.38
N ILE A 340 -14.81 -8.66 0.37
CA ILE A 340 -14.68 -9.63 -0.71
C ILE A 340 -15.13 -9.02 -2.05
N MET A 341 -16.23 -8.24 -2.07
CA MET A 341 -16.66 -7.55 -3.27
C MET A 341 -15.59 -6.58 -3.79
N TYR A 342 -14.98 -5.78 -2.90
CA TYR A 342 -13.92 -4.84 -3.28
C TYR A 342 -12.64 -5.57 -3.73
N VAL A 343 -12.24 -6.64 -3.06
CA VAL A 343 -11.08 -7.48 -3.45
C VAL A 343 -11.28 -8.11 -4.82
N VAL A 344 -12.46 -8.65 -5.11
CA VAL A 344 -12.77 -9.19 -6.44
C VAL A 344 -12.75 -8.11 -7.50
N LEU A 345 -13.31 -6.94 -7.20
CA LEU A 345 -13.29 -5.79 -8.12
C LEU A 345 -11.86 -5.36 -8.41
N GLU A 346 -11.03 -5.28 -7.37
CA GLU A 346 -9.62 -4.90 -7.49
C GLU A 346 -8.81 -5.95 -8.26
N LEU A 347 -9.07 -7.25 -8.06
CA LEU A 347 -8.47 -8.31 -8.85
C LEU A 347 -8.79 -8.17 -10.34
N VAL A 348 -10.05 -7.92 -10.69
CA VAL A 348 -10.45 -7.68 -12.08
C VAL A 348 -9.70 -6.48 -12.66
N LEU A 349 -9.57 -5.39 -11.89
CA LEU A 349 -8.82 -4.21 -12.31
C LEU A 349 -7.31 -4.47 -12.42
N ALA A 350 -6.74 -5.30 -11.54
CA ALA A 350 -5.34 -5.71 -11.63
C ALA A 350 -5.06 -6.49 -12.92
N LEU A 351 -5.99 -7.36 -13.32
CA LEU A 351 -5.89 -8.14 -14.56
C LEU A 351 -6.08 -7.28 -15.82
N LEU A 352 -7.09 -6.41 -15.81
CA LEU A 352 -7.48 -5.65 -17.01
C LEU A 352 -6.69 -4.35 -17.20
N VAL A 353 -6.23 -3.74 -16.11
CA VAL A 353 -5.54 -2.44 -16.13
C VAL A 353 -4.12 -2.56 -15.56
N GLY A 354 -3.98 -3.13 -14.37
CA GLY A 354 -2.70 -3.16 -13.66
C GLY A 354 -1.61 -3.90 -14.45
N LEU A 355 -1.91 -5.11 -14.90
CA LEU A 355 -0.95 -5.93 -15.64
C LEU A 355 -0.54 -5.32 -17.01
N PRO A 356 -1.47 -4.87 -17.87
CA PRO A 356 -1.10 -4.14 -19.07
C PRO A 356 -0.33 -2.84 -18.81
N LEU A 357 -0.73 -2.08 -17.78
CA LEU A 357 -0.09 -0.82 -17.42
C LEU A 357 1.37 -1.04 -16.96
N ALA A 358 1.60 -2.05 -16.13
CA ALA A 358 2.95 -2.39 -15.69
C ALA A 358 3.84 -2.79 -16.86
N ASN A 359 3.34 -3.63 -17.77
CA ASN A 359 4.07 -4.04 -18.97
C ASN A 359 4.36 -2.86 -19.93
N ALA A 360 3.52 -1.83 -19.93
CA ALA A 360 3.71 -0.67 -20.79
C ALA A 360 4.68 0.38 -20.21
N LEU A 361 4.78 0.49 -18.88
CA LEU A 361 5.51 1.57 -18.20
C LEU A 361 6.79 1.13 -17.48
N ILE A 362 6.94 -0.15 -17.15
CA ILE A 362 8.11 -0.68 -16.45
C ILE A 362 8.99 -1.45 -17.44
N HIS A 363 10.26 -1.00 -17.57
CA HIS A 363 11.21 -1.53 -18.54
C HIS A 363 12.47 -1.99 -17.86
#